data_3bf777048d98f65d2a7eff803d6ed46a
#
_entry.id   3bf777048d98f65d2a7eff803d6ed46a
#
_cell.length_a   1.000
_cell.length_b   1.000
_cell.length_c   1.000
_cell.angle_alpha   90.00
_cell.angle_beta   90.00
_cell.angle_gamma   90.00
#
_symmetry.space_group_name_H-M   'P 1'
#
loop_
_entity.id
_entity.type
_entity.pdbx_description
1 polymer ?
#
loop_
_entity_poly.entity_id
_entity_poly.type
_entity_poly.pdbx_seq_one_letter_code
_entity_poly.pdbx_strand_id
1 'polypeptide(L)'
;KDIWTSISAKVDSSSGKPLSGGKPGSPVQGGVPCSAYIGPNGSGHYVKMVHNGIEYGDMQMICEAYHILASIAEMDSYEIGQVFEKWNEDILDSFLIEITADILKQSDPSTGKPFVEIVLDTAGQKGTGKWTSVNALDMGVAAPTVAEAVFSRCLSAIKEERLAAAEILTGPKLSKLDGDKSEFIDSVRDALYCSKICSYAQGFQLMREAQIEYDWNLNFGEIAEIWRGGCIVRAAFLQKITEAFNRDSNLSNLLTDDYFNECITHYQSNWRKIISLASMNGIPIPTFSSALSYYEGYRTACLPQNLLQAQ
;
A
#
# COMPACT_ATOMS: atom_id res chain seq x y z
N LYS A 1 -6.41 13.72 -26.70
CA LYS A 1 -5.37 12.73 -26.37
C LYS A 1 -3.98 13.40 -26.41
N ASP A 2 -3.60 14.05 -27.48
CA ASP A 2 -2.25 14.58 -27.72
C ASP A 2 -1.78 15.59 -26.66
N ILE A 3 -2.67 16.48 -26.19
CA ILE A 3 -2.36 17.44 -25.13
C ILE A 3 -1.99 16.71 -23.84
N TRP A 4 -2.81 15.74 -23.39
CA TRP A 4 -2.55 14.99 -22.18
C TRP A 4 -1.26 14.16 -22.28
N THR A 5 -1.04 13.52 -23.41
CA THR A 5 0.20 12.78 -23.70
C THR A 5 1.43 13.70 -23.64
N SER A 6 1.30 14.94 -24.13
CA SER A 6 2.40 15.91 -24.10
C SER A 6 2.78 16.35 -22.69
N ILE A 7 1.80 16.70 -21.86
CA ILE A 7 2.01 17.31 -20.52
C ILE A 7 2.10 16.33 -19.37
N SER A 8 1.71 15.04 -19.56
CA SER A 8 1.79 14.03 -18.51
C SER A 8 3.23 13.74 -18.10
N ALA A 9 3.39 13.20 -16.88
CA ALA A 9 4.65 12.57 -16.49
C ALA A 9 5.03 11.47 -17.48
N LYS A 10 6.33 11.22 -17.61
CA LYS A 10 6.86 10.19 -18.51
C LYS A 10 7.86 9.33 -17.78
N VAL A 11 7.95 8.08 -18.20
CA VAL A 11 8.91 7.11 -17.68
C VAL A 11 9.82 6.63 -18.79
N ASP A 12 11.02 6.23 -18.43
CA ASP A 12 11.94 5.56 -19.35
C ASP A 12 11.34 4.22 -19.81
N SER A 13 11.40 3.96 -21.10
CA SER A 13 10.76 2.78 -21.70
C SER A 13 11.38 1.44 -21.28
N SER A 14 12.64 1.44 -20.88
CA SER A 14 13.37 0.22 -20.50
C SER A 14 13.31 -0.08 -19.01
N SER A 15 13.48 0.97 -18.18
CA SER A 15 13.54 0.84 -16.72
C SER A 15 12.20 1.11 -16.01
N GLY A 16 11.26 1.75 -16.68
CA GLY A 16 10.01 2.23 -16.06
C GLY A 16 10.20 3.37 -15.05
N LYS A 17 11.43 3.90 -14.89
CA LYS A 17 11.71 4.98 -13.94
C LYS A 17 11.22 6.32 -14.45
N PRO A 18 10.69 7.20 -13.59
CA PRO A 18 10.25 8.53 -13.98
C PRO A 18 11.37 9.35 -14.59
N LEU A 19 11.06 10.03 -15.69
CA LEU A 19 11.96 11.01 -16.29
C LEU A 19 11.81 12.37 -15.57
N SER A 20 12.95 12.99 -15.24
CA SER A 20 13.02 14.30 -14.60
C SER A 20 13.20 15.43 -15.61
N GLY A 21 13.08 16.68 -15.16
CA GLY A 21 13.41 17.88 -15.96
C GLY A 21 12.22 18.60 -16.59
N GLY A 22 10.99 18.15 -16.33
CA GLY A 22 9.79 18.91 -16.74
C GLY A 22 9.67 20.23 -15.99
N LYS A 23 9.30 21.30 -16.71
CA LYS A 23 9.02 22.62 -16.15
C LYS A 23 7.69 23.14 -16.71
N PRO A 24 6.99 24.07 -16.03
CA PRO A 24 5.83 24.73 -16.60
C PRO A 24 6.14 25.28 -17.99
N GLY A 25 5.34 24.92 -18.99
CA GLY A 25 5.54 25.30 -20.40
C GLY A 25 6.63 24.50 -21.15
N SER A 26 7.35 23.60 -20.50
CA SER A 26 8.39 22.75 -21.10
C SER A 26 8.26 21.31 -20.60
N PRO A 27 7.29 20.53 -21.10
CA PRO A 27 7.09 19.16 -20.68
C PRO A 27 8.29 18.28 -21.07
N VAL A 28 8.51 17.20 -20.29
CA VAL A 28 9.54 16.20 -20.59
C VAL A 28 9.33 15.63 -21.98
N GLN A 29 10.40 15.55 -22.76
CA GLN A 29 10.40 14.96 -24.11
C GLN A 29 10.88 13.52 -24.05
N GLY A 30 10.36 12.69 -24.96
CA GLY A 30 10.68 11.25 -25.02
C GLY A 30 9.98 10.45 -23.91
N GLY A 31 10.33 9.16 -23.79
CA GLY A 31 9.75 8.24 -22.80
C GLY A 31 8.30 7.84 -23.09
N VAL A 32 7.75 7.02 -22.20
CA VAL A 32 6.36 6.54 -22.23
C VAL A 32 5.51 7.46 -21.36
N PRO A 33 4.44 8.08 -21.91
CA PRO A 33 3.59 9.00 -21.16
C PRO A 33 2.70 8.25 -20.16
N CYS A 34 2.61 8.74 -18.92
CA CYS A 34 1.73 8.21 -17.87
C CYS A 34 0.31 8.76 -18.03
N SER A 35 -0.28 8.57 -19.19
CA SER A 35 -1.67 8.97 -19.50
C SER A 35 -2.25 8.05 -20.56
N ALA A 36 -3.47 7.56 -20.31
CA ALA A 36 -4.19 6.72 -21.24
C ALA A 36 -5.69 7.06 -21.25
N TYR A 37 -6.39 6.63 -22.28
CA TYR A 37 -7.84 6.60 -22.29
C TYR A 37 -8.28 5.27 -21.71
N ILE A 38 -8.86 5.28 -20.50
CA ILE A 38 -9.20 4.07 -19.76
C ILE A 38 -10.45 3.38 -20.33
N GLY A 39 -11.43 4.14 -20.77
CA GLY A 39 -12.68 3.60 -21.28
C GLY A 39 -13.86 4.58 -21.16
N PRO A 40 -15.07 4.14 -21.53
CA PRO A 40 -16.28 4.97 -21.52
C PRO A 40 -16.88 5.13 -20.12
N ASN A 41 -17.91 5.97 -20.02
CA ASN A 41 -18.87 6.02 -18.90
C ASN A 41 -18.28 6.13 -17.49
N GLY A 42 -17.23 6.92 -17.32
CA GLY A 42 -16.66 7.16 -16.00
C GLY A 42 -15.61 6.13 -15.54
N SER A 43 -15.25 5.16 -16.38
CA SER A 43 -14.24 4.14 -16.06
C SER A 43 -12.90 4.72 -15.54
N GLY A 44 -12.43 5.82 -16.13
CA GLY A 44 -11.21 6.51 -15.64
C GLY A 44 -11.37 7.06 -14.22
N HIS A 45 -12.54 7.58 -13.85
CA HIS A 45 -12.82 8.03 -12.49
C HIS A 45 -12.88 6.85 -11.52
N TYR A 46 -13.45 5.73 -11.94
CA TYR A 46 -13.48 4.49 -11.15
C TYR A 46 -12.07 3.97 -10.87
N VAL A 47 -11.25 3.85 -11.91
CA VAL A 47 -9.84 3.45 -11.79
C VAL A 47 -9.09 4.40 -10.85
N LYS A 48 -9.34 5.72 -10.91
CA LYS A 48 -8.74 6.68 -9.99
C LYS A 48 -9.25 6.54 -8.55
N MET A 49 -10.52 6.19 -8.36
CA MET A 49 -11.07 5.89 -7.03
C MET A 49 -10.35 4.68 -6.43
N VAL A 50 -10.20 3.58 -7.17
CA VAL A 50 -9.50 2.37 -6.70
C VAL A 50 -8.02 2.64 -6.45
N HIS A 51 -7.36 3.40 -7.34
CA HIS A 51 -5.99 3.89 -7.10
C HIS A 51 -5.86 4.57 -5.74
N ASN A 52 -6.79 5.45 -5.38
CA ASN A 52 -6.75 6.14 -4.09
C ASN A 52 -7.08 5.19 -2.92
N GLY A 53 -7.89 4.16 -3.13
CA GLY A 53 -8.10 3.12 -2.13
C GLY A 53 -6.81 2.36 -1.82
N ILE A 54 -6.07 1.95 -2.84
CA ILE A 54 -4.74 1.33 -2.71
C ILE A 54 -3.77 2.27 -1.99
N GLU A 55 -3.75 3.56 -2.35
CA GLU A 55 -2.96 4.59 -1.70
C GLU A 55 -3.18 4.63 -0.17
N TYR A 56 -4.43 4.53 0.28
CA TYR A 56 -4.76 4.48 1.71
C TYR A 56 -4.13 3.25 2.37
N GLY A 57 -4.19 2.10 1.72
CA GLY A 57 -3.52 0.87 2.17
C GLY A 57 -2.01 1.06 2.29
N ASP A 58 -1.36 1.57 1.25
CA ASP A 58 0.09 1.83 1.24
C ASP A 58 0.50 2.77 2.39
N MET A 59 -0.21 3.86 2.57
CA MET A 59 0.10 4.83 3.65
C MET A 59 -0.05 4.20 5.03
N GLN A 60 -1.11 3.43 5.27
CA GLN A 60 -1.34 2.78 6.56
C GLN A 60 -0.29 1.71 6.84
N MET A 61 0.06 0.88 5.86
CA MET A 61 1.12 -0.14 5.99
C MET A 61 2.49 0.48 6.33
N ILE A 62 2.82 1.62 5.74
CA ILE A 62 4.03 2.38 6.06
C ILE A 62 4.01 2.87 7.52
N CYS A 63 2.86 3.38 7.99
CA CYS A 63 2.71 3.77 9.40
C CYS A 63 2.85 2.58 10.36
N GLU A 64 2.34 1.40 9.99
CA GLU A 64 2.49 0.17 10.78
C GLU A 64 3.95 -0.29 10.83
N ALA A 65 4.67 -0.27 9.71
CA ALA A 65 6.10 -0.56 9.67
C ALA A 65 6.92 0.41 10.54
N TYR A 66 6.64 1.71 10.45
CA TYR A 66 7.23 2.73 11.31
C TYR A 66 6.98 2.42 12.79
N HIS A 67 5.74 2.14 13.17
CA HIS A 67 5.36 1.86 14.56
C HIS A 67 6.06 0.60 15.12
N ILE A 68 6.17 -0.46 14.31
CA ILE A 68 6.88 -1.69 14.68
C ILE A 68 8.37 -1.41 14.93
N LEU A 69 9.03 -0.68 14.03
CA LEU A 69 10.46 -0.35 14.16
C LEU A 69 10.71 0.55 15.37
N ALA A 70 9.88 1.56 15.60
CA ALA A 70 10.00 2.45 16.74
C ALA A 70 9.75 1.72 18.06
N SER A 71 8.74 0.86 18.14
CA SER A 71 8.31 0.24 19.39
C SER A 71 9.15 -0.98 19.79
N ILE A 72 9.46 -1.89 18.86
CA ILE A 72 10.14 -3.15 19.16
C ILE A 72 11.67 -3.01 19.06
N ALA A 73 12.15 -2.34 18.01
CA ALA A 73 13.59 -2.14 17.80
C ALA A 73 14.12 -0.86 18.48
N GLU A 74 13.27 -0.12 19.18
CA GLU A 74 13.59 1.12 19.90
C GLU A 74 14.38 2.13 19.03
N MET A 75 14.01 2.21 17.74
CA MET A 75 14.64 3.11 16.78
C MET A 75 14.03 4.51 16.89
N ASP A 76 14.88 5.51 16.83
CA ASP A 76 14.39 6.88 16.67
C ASP A 76 13.93 7.17 15.22
N SER A 77 13.25 8.30 15.02
CA SER A 77 12.69 8.65 13.72
C SER A 77 13.77 8.82 12.64
N TYR A 78 14.93 9.34 12.99
CA TYR A 78 16.03 9.53 12.05
C TYR A 78 16.62 8.19 11.60
N GLU A 79 16.85 7.26 12.54
CA GLU A 79 17.31 5.90 12.24
C GLU A 79 16.30 5.18 11.33
N ILE A 80 14.99 5.30 11.62
CA ILE A 80 13.94 4.71 10.77
C ILE A 80 13.96 5.38 9.39
N GLY A 81 14.14 6.70 9.32
CA GLY A 81 14.30 7.42 8.06
C GLY A 81 15.41 6.88 7.18
N GLN A 82 16.58 6.52 7.78
CA GLN A 82 17.69 5.88 7.07
C GLN A 82 17.31 4.46 6.56
N VAL A 83 16.52 3.71 7.33
CA VAL A 83 16.00 2.41 6.91
C VAL A 83 15.10 2.55 5.69
N PHE A 84 14.13 3.50 5.71
CA PHE A 84 13.25 3.75 4.58
C PHE A 84 14.01 4.26 3.35
N GLU A 85 15.03 5.08 3.52
CA GLU A 85 15.90 5.53 2.43
C GLU A 85 16.59 4.33 1.75
N LYS A 86 17.13 3.39 2.54
CA LYS A 86 17.73 2.16 2.03
C LYS A 86 16.69 1.25 1.33
N TRP A 87 15.48 1.13 1.89
CA TRP A 87 14.41 0.37 1.27
C TRP A 87 13.95 0.96 -0.08
N ASN A 88 14.10 2.28 -0.24
CA ASN A 88 13.77 2.96 -1.50
C ASN A 88 14.79 2.71 -2.63
N GLU A 89 15.92 2.08 -2.32
CA GLU A 89 16.92 1.67 -3.31
C GLU A 89 16.65 0.27 -3.89
N ASP A 90 15.65 -0.47 -3.36
CA ASP A 90 15.36 -1.87 -3.65
C ASP A 90 13.87 -2.08 -3.96
N ILE A 91 13.33 -3.25 -3.59
CA ILE A 91 11.96 -3.72 -3.92
C ILE A 91 10.84 -2.78 -3.47
N LEU A 92 11.09 -1.93 -2.50
CA LEU A 92 10.12 -0.95 -1.99
C LEU A 92 10.26 0.45 -2.63
N ASP A 93 11.12 0.63 -3.65
CA ASP A 93 11.25 1.90 -4.39
C ASP A 93 9.87 2.44 -4.77
N SER A 94 9.50 3.55 -4.11
CA SER A 94 8.21 4.21 -4.34
C SER A 94 8.21 5.64 -3.83
N PHE A 95 7.31 6.47 -4.38
CA PHE A 95 7.14 7.85 -3.91
C PHE A 95 6.82 7.95 -2.42
N LEU A 96 5.95 7.07 -1.90
CA LEU A 96 5.58 7.10 -0.48
C LEU A 96 6.73 6.70 0.44
N ILE A 97 7.55 5.73 0.05
CA ILE A 97 8.77 5.35 0.82
C ILE A 97 9.78 6.50 0.78
N GLU A 98 10.01 7.11 -0.39
CA GLU A 98 10.89 8.26 -0.58
C GLU A 98 10.53 9.41 0.37
N ILE A 99 9.27 9.88 0.31
CA ILE A 99 8.83 11.00 1.16
C ILE A 99 8.78 10.64 2.64
N THR A 100 8.52 9.37 2.98
CA THR A 100 8.55 8.90 4.38
C THR A 100 9.97 9.01 4.94
N ALA A 101 10.98 8.57 4.19
CA ALA A 101 12.38 8.72 4.57
C ALA A 101 12.74 10.19 4.80
N ASP A 102 12.29 11.09 3.92
CA ASP A 102 12.53 12.52 4.05
C ASP A 102 11.84 13.12 5.29
N ILE A 103 10.56 12.79 5.51
CA ILE A 103 9.78 13.28 6.66
C ILE A 103 10.43 12.86 7.98
N LEU A 104 10.83 11.60 8.10
CA LEU A 104 11.38 11.04 9.33
C LEU A 104 12.75 11.64 9.70
N LYS A 105 13.49 12.13 8.72
CA LYS A 105 14.79 12.82 8.93
C LYS A 105 14.64 14.31 9.24
N GLN A 106 13.43 14.90 9.16
CA GLN A 106 13.19 16.30 9.44
C GLN A 106 13.07 16.57 10.93
N SER A 107 13.58 17.74 11.34
CA SER A 107 13.37 18.28 12.69
C SER A 107 12.60 19.60 12.60
N ASP A 108 11.75 19.85 13.60
CA ASP A 108 11.07 21.13 13.72
C ASP A 108 12.08 22.23 14.07
N PRO A 109 12.19 23.29 13.27
CA PRO A 109 13.18 24.36 13.49
C PRO A 109 12.98 25.11 14.81
N SER A 110 11.77 25.11 15.37
CA SER A 110 11.44 25.87 16.57
C SER A 110 11.74 25.11 17.87
N THR A 111 11.58 23.78 17.86
CA THR A 111 11.73 22.93 19.04
C THR A 111 12.94 22.01 18.99
N GLY A 112 13.51 21.78 17.81
CA GLY A 112 14.58 20.80 17.55
C GLY A 112 14.11 19.33 17.66
N LYS A 113 12.82 19.09 17.91
CA LYS A 113 12.28 17.73 17.98
C LYS A 113 12.07 17.14 16.59
N PRO A 114 12.06 15.79 16.45
CA PRO A 114 11.68 15.16 15.20
C PRO A 114 10.29 15.65 14.73
N PHE A 115 10.20 16.03 13.45
CA PHE A 115 8.96 16.62 12.91
C PHE A 115 7.75 15.70 13.08
N VAL A 116 7.92 14.40 12.87
CA VAL A 116 6.85 13.41 13.00
C VAL A 116 6.25 13.33 14.40
N GLU A 117 7.04 13.64 15.45
CA GLU A 117 6.60 13.58 16.85
C GLU A 117 5.74 14.77 17.27
N ILE A 118 5.82 15.89 16.55
CA ILE A 118 5.01 17.08 16.84
C ILE A 118 3.76 17.18 15.98
N VAL A 119 3.64 16.36 14.95
CA VAL A 119 2.44 16.26 14.11
C VAL A 119 1.36 15.52 14.86
N LEU A 120 0.13 16.04 14.82
CA LEU A 120 -1.02 15.43 15.47
C LEU A 120 -1.31 14.03 14.86
N ASP A 121 -1.49 13.03 15.71
CA ASP A 121 -1.74 11.63 15.33
C ASP A 121 -3.21 11.37 14.94
N THR A 122 -3.79 12.26 14.14
CA THR A 122 -5.11 12.12 13.55
C THR A 122 -5.03 12.25 12.04
N ALA A 123 -5.66 11.35 11.32
CA ALA A 123 -5.65 11.35 9.87
C ALA A 123 -7.07 11.53 9.31
N GLY A 124 -7.27 12.60 8.53
CA GLY A 124 -8.52 12.83 7.81
C GLY A 124 -8.63 11.98 6.54
N GLN A 125 -9.81 12.00 5.94
CA GLN A 125 -10.08 11.38 4.64
C GLN A 125 -10.92 12.28 3.74
N LYS A 126 -10.69 12.23 2.44
CA LYS A 126 -11.47 12.96 1.42
C LYS A 126 -12.56 12.12 0.76
N GLY A 127 -12.75 10.88 1.21
CA GLY A 127 -13.83 9.98 0.83
C GLY A 127 -13.47 8.90 -0.20
N THR A 128 -12.40 9.01 -0.99
CA THR A 128 -12.09 8.05 -2.06
C THR A 128 -11.78 6.64 -1.54
N GLY A 129 -11.06 6.51 -0.42
CA GLY A 129 -10.82 5.21 0.23
C GLY A 129 -12.12 4.60 0.74
N LYS A 130 -13.00 5.41 1.36
CA LYS A 130 -14.34 4.98 1.77
C LYS A 130 -15.16 4.51 0.57
N TRP A 131 -15.20 5.25 -0.51
CA TRP A 131 -15.95 4.87 -1.70
C TRP A 131 -15.43 3.57 -2.32
N THR A 132 -14.11 3.36 -2.34
CA THR A 132 -13.54 2.09 -2.77
C THR A 132 -14.00 0.93 -1.89
N SER A 133 -13.99 1.09 -0.57
CA SER A 133 -14.42 0.06 0.38
C SER A 133 -15.91 -0.24 0.28
N VAL A 134 -16.75 0.79 0.17
CA VAL A 134 -18.21 0.63 -0.02
C VAL A 134 -18.51 -0.10 -1.33
N ASN A 135 -17.87 0.33 -2.42
CA ASN A 135 -18.08 -0.31 -3.71
C ASN A 135 -17.58 -1.76 -3.76
N ALA A 136 -16.47 -2.07 -3.07
CA ALA A 136 -16.01 -3.45 -2.93
C ALA A 136 -17.05 -4.33 -2.24
N LEU A 137 -17.72 -3.83 -1.19
CA LEU A 137 -18.83 -4.53 -0.53
C LEU A 137 -20.05 -4.68 -1.45
N ASP A 138 -20.43 -3.61 -2.15
CA ASP A 138 -21.56 -3.63 -3.10
C ASP A 138 -21.35 -4.67 -4.23
N MET A 139 -20.10 -4.84 -4.67
CA MET A 139 -19.69 -5.79 -5.71
C MET A 139 -19.35 -7.19 -5.19
N GLY A 140 -19.38 -7.40 -3.87
CA GLY A 140 -19.00 -8.69 -3.28
C GLY A 140 -17.52 -9.02 -3.43
N VAL A 141 -16.64 -8.00 -3.54
CA VAL A 141 -15.20 -8.16 -3.67
C VAL A 141 -14.51 -7.98 -2.32
N ALA A 142 -13.64 -8.92 -1.97
CA ALA A 142 -12.87 -8.84 -0.74
C ALA A 142 -11.70 -7.84 -0.89
N ALA A 143 -11.86 -6.64 -0.32
CA ALA A 143 -10.82 -5.61 -0.24
C ALA A 143 -10.55 -5.17 1.21
N PRO A 144 -10.24 -6.12 2.14
CA PRO A 144 -10.14 -5.81 3.55
C PRO A 144 -8.99 -4.85 3.87
N THR A 145 -7.85 -4.91 3.18
CA THR A 145 -6.72 -4.04 3.46
C THR A 145 -7.04 -2.56 3.21
N VAL A 146 -7.79 -2.26 2.13
CA VAL A 146 -8.27 -0.89 1.85
C VAL A 146 -9.26 -0.44 2.91
N ALA A 147 -10.19 -1.31 3.32
CA ALA A 147 -11.19 -1.00 4.34
C ALA A 147 -10.54 -0.74 5.71
N GLU A 148 -9.58 -1.56 6.12
CA GLU A 148 -8.85 -1.37 7.38
C GLU A 148 -8.06 -0.05 7.40
N ALA A 149 -7.48 0.36 6.28
CA ALA A 149 -6.83 1.67 6.19
C ALA A 149 -7.82 2.84 6.39
N VAL A 150 -9.06 2.70 5.92
CA VAL A 150 -10.13 3.69 6.18
C VAL A 150 -10.53 3.68 7.65
N PHE A 151 -10.76 2.49 8.25
CA PHE A 151 -11.12 2.37 9.65
C PHE A 151 -10.01 2.89 10.58
N SER A 152 -8.75 2.68 10.25
CA SER A 152 -7.61 3.24 11.00
C SER A 152 -7.66 4.77 11.06
N ARG A 153 -8.02 5.43 9.94
CA ARG A 153 -8.23 6.89 9.93
C ARG A 153 -9.42 7.30 10.80
N CYS A 154 -10.55 6.57 10.72
CA CYS A 154 -11.71 6.83 11.58
C CYS A 154 -11.35 6.70 13.06
N LEU A 155 -10.64 5.65 13.44
CA LEU A 155 -10.17 5.43 14.81
C LEU A 155 -9.17 6.52 15.24
N SER A 156 -8.29 6.98 14.38
CA SER A 156 -7.35 8.05 14.69
C SER A 156 -8.06 9.38 15.02
N ALA A 157 -9.20 9.64 14.39
CA ALA A 157 -9.93 10.89 14.52
C ALA A 157 -10.59 11.09 15.91
N ILE A 158 -10.87 10.02 16.65
CA ILE A 158 -11.47 10.09 18.00
C ILE A 158 -10.40 10.18 19.09
N LYS A 159 -9.45 11.11 18.96
CA LYS A 159 -8.27 11.19 19.82
C LYS A 159 -8.59 11.33 21.30
N GLU A 160 -9.51 12.19 21.68
CA GLU A 160 -9.87 12.40 23.09
C GLU A 160 -10.43 11.13 23.73
N GLU A 161 -11.28 10.39 23.00
CA GLU A 161 -11.81 9.11 23.45
C GLU A 161 -10.68 8.06 23.58
N ARG A 162 -9.74 8.01 22.62
CA ARG A 162 -8.58 7.11 22.71
C ARG A 162 -7.69 7.41 23.92
N LEU A 163 -7.48 8.69 24.24
CA LEU A 163 -6.70 9.09 25.41
C LEU A 163 -7.39 8.61 26.70
N ALA A 164 -8.70 8.82 26.83
CA ALA A 164 -9.45 8.32 27.98
C ALA A 164 -9.45 6.77 28.08
N ALA A 165 -9.58 6.09 26.93
CA ALA A 165 -9.53 4.63 26.88
C ALA A 165 -8.16 4.07 27.29
N ALA A 166 -7.07 4.75 26.92
CA ALA A 166 -5.70 4.32 27.25
C ALA A 166 -5.42 4.30 28.77
N GLU A 167 -6.13 5.10 29.54
CA GLU A 167 -6.03 5.11 31.01
C GLU A 167 -6.76 3.92 31.68
N ILE A 168 -7.68 3.28 30.95
CA ILE A 168 -8.57 2.23 31.49
C ILE A 168 -8.20 0.86 30.96
N LEU A 169 -7.91 0.76 29.65
CA LEU A 169 -7.67 -0.50 28.97
C LEU A 169 -6.22 -0.97 29.17
N THR A 170 -6.06 -2.21 29.57
CA THR A 170 -4.73 -2.82 29.76
C THR A 170 -4.31 -3.60 28.52
N GLY A 171 -3.01 -3.59 28.24
CA GLY A 171 -2.38 -4.34 27.16
C GLY A 171 -1.16 -5.13 27.63
N PRO A 172 -0.51 -5.91 26.77
CA PRO A 172 0.73 -6.58 27.09
C PRO A 172 1.84 -5.55 27.37
N LYS A 173 2.83 -5.95 28.16
CA LYS A 173 4.07 -5.17 28.26
C LYS A 173 4.84 -5.32 26.96
N LEU A 174 5.29 -4.20 26.42
CA LEU A 174 6.13 -4.17 25.25
C LEU A 174 7.44 -4.94 25.53
N SER A 175 7.73 -5.93 24.71
CA SER A 175 9.00 -6.67 24.77
C SER A 175 10.00 -5.99 23.83
N LYS A 176 11.23 -5.81 24.31
CA LYS A 176 12.32 -5.37 23.47
C LYS A 176 12.67 -6.46 22.46
N LEU A 177 13.30 -6.02 21.35
CA LEU A 177 13.81 -6.95 20.36
C LEU A 177 14.81 -7.92 21.00
N ASP A 178 14.51 -9.23 20.84
CA ASP A 178 15.43 -10.31 21.15
C ASP A 178 15.96 -10.87 19.82
N GLY A 179 17.22 -10.61 19.51
CA GLY A 179 17.85 -11.02 18.26
C GLY A 179 18.55 -9.91 17.47
N ASP A 180 18.91 -10.23 16.24
CA ASP A 180 19.62 -9.31 15.36
C ASP A 180 18.70 -8.20 14.81
N LYS A 181 19.11 -6.95 14.99
CA LYS A 181 18.34 -5.77 14.56
C LYS A 181 18.23 -5.69 13.02
N SER A 182 19.27 -6.12 12.29
CA SER A 182 19.26 -6.09 10.83
C SER A 182 18.29 -7.12 10.27
N GLU A 183 18.28 -8.34 10.80
CA GLU A 183 17.32 -9.38 10.41
C GLU A 183 15.88 -8.97 10.75
N PHE A 184 15.69 -8.26 11.84
CA PHE A 184 14.37 -7.74 12.20
C PHE A 184 13.90 -6.67 11.21
N ILE A 185 14.75 -5.70 10.84
CA ILE A 185 14.47 -4.67 9.85
C ILE A 185 14.11 -5.30 8.50
N ASP A 186 14.88 -6.30 8.06
CA ASP A 186 14.58 -7.04 6.83
C ASP A 186 13.23 -7.78 6.91
N SER A 187 12.90 -8.34 8.08
CA SER A 187 11.61 -9.00 8.30
C SER A 187 10.43 -8.01 8.21
N VAL A 188 10.59 -6.77 8.70
CA VAL A 188 9.56 -5.72 8.57
C VAL A 188 9.42 -5.28 7.11
N ARG A 189 10.54 -5.14 6.37
CA ARG A 189 10.52 -4.89 4.92
C ARG A 189 9.72 -5.94 4.18
N ASP A 190 9.99 -7.20 4.44
CA ASP A 190 9.35 -8.33 3.78
C ASP A 190 7.83 -8.37 4.09
N ALA A 191 7.46 -8.07 5.34
CA ALA A 191 6.07 -7.96 5.75
C ALA A 191 5.34 -6.82 5.02
N LEU A 192 5.97 -5.66 4.91
CA LEU A 192 5.45 -4.52 4.17
C LEU A 192 5.25 -4.86 2.69
N TYR A 193 6.23 -5.52 2.06
CA TYR A 193 6.16 -5.87 0.65
C TYR A 193 5.06 -6.89 0.35
N CYS A 194 4.94 -7.96 1.15
CA CYS A 194 3.86 -8.94 1.01
C CYS A 194 2.47 -8.30 1.18
N SER A 195 2.32 -7.44 2.19
CA SER A 195 1.05 -6.73 2.44
C SER A 195 0.69 -5.78 1.30
N LYS A 196 1.69 -5.10 0.73
CA LYS A 196 1.54 -4.24 -0.44
C LYS A 196 1.06 -5.02 -1.66
N ILE A 197 1.65 -6.18 -1.96
CA ILE A 197 1.20 -7.07 -3.05
C ILE A 197 -0.29 -7.41 -2.87
N CYS A 198 -0.73 -7.80 -1.67
CA CYS A 198 -2.12 -8.11 -1.38
C CYS A 198 -3.06 -6.90 -1.60
N SER A 199 -2.66 -5.70 -1.17
CA SER A 199 -3.45 -4.48 -1.34
C SER A 199 -3.71 -4.17 -2.82
N TYR A 200 -2.67 -4.29 -3.65
CA TYR A 200 -2.82 -4.10 -5.10
C TYR A 200 -3.63 -5.24 -5.75
N ALA A 201 -3.42 -6.48 -5.33
CA ALA A 201 -4.22 -7.61 -5.81
C ALA A 201 -5.72 -7.39 -5.56
N GLN A 202 -6.10 -6.91 -4.38
CA GLN A 202 -7.47 -6.55 -4.03
C GLN A 202 -8.02 -5.42 -4.93
N GLY A 203 -7.24 -4.38 -5.17
CA GLY A 203 -7.64 -3.26 -6.03
C GLY A 203 -7.83 -3.68 -7.50
N PHE A 204 -6.92 -4.48 -8.05
CA PHE A 204 -7.06 -5.00 -9.42
C PHE A 204 -8.23 -5.98 -9.55
N GLN A 205 -8.49 -6.80 -8.53
CA GLN A 205 -9.66 -7.67 -8.51
C GLN A 205 -10.96 -6.85 -8.50
N LEU A 206 -11.02 -5.76 -7.73
CA LEU A 206 -12.17 -4.86 -7.72
C LEU A 206 -12.40 -4.22 -9.10
N MET A 207 -11.35 -3.75 -9.77
CA MET A 207 -11.48 -3.23 -11.13
C MET A 207 -11.93 -4.30 -12.14
N ARG A 208 -11.52 -5.57 -11.95
CA ARG A 208 -11.93 -6.68 -12.77
C ARG A 208 -13.43 -6.96 -12.64
N GLU A 209 -13.99 -6.98 -11.44
CA GLU A 209 -15.44 -7.15 -11.25
C GLU A 209 -16.20 -5.94 -11.79
N ALA A 210 -15.68 -4.73 -11.57
CA ALA A 210 -16.30 -3.51 -12.10
C ALA A 210 -16.37 -3.49 -13.64
N GLN A 211 -15.36 -4.01 -14.35
CA GLN A 211 -15.44 -4.08 -15.80
C GLN A 211 -16.54 -5.02 -16.28
N ILE A 212 -16.83 -6.09 -15.54
CA ILE A 212 -17.93 -7.01 -15.86
C ILE A 212 -19.28 -6.33 -15.58
N GLU A 213 -19.44 -5.72 -14.42
CA GLU A 213 -20.68 -5.07 -13.99
C GLU A 213 -21.07 -3.89 -14.91
N TYR A 214 -20.08 -3.11 -15.36
CA TYR A 214 -20.31 -1.88 -16.14
C TYR A 214 -20.04 -2.06 -17.65
N ASP A 215 -19.79 -3.27 -18.11
CA ASP A 215 -19.45 -3.58 -19.52
C ASP A 215 -18.29 -2.72 -20.05
N TRP A 216 -17.20 -2.65 -19.25
CA TRP A 216 -15.97 -1.99 -19.66
C TRP A 216 -14.96 -2.98 -20.20
N ASN A 217 -14.03 -2.49 -21.01
CA ASN A 217 -12.88 -3.25 -21.48
C ASN A 217 -11.59 -2.58 -20.95
N LEU A 218 -11.23 -2.88 -19.70
CA LEU A 218 -10.08 -2.28 -19.03
C LEU A 218 -8.79 -3.02 -19.41
N ASN A 219 -7.76 -2.26 -19.76
CA ASN A 219 -6.41 -2.80 -19.93
C ASN A 219 -5.63 -2.63 -18.62
N PHE A 220 -5.56 -3.67 -17.80
CA PHE A 220 -4.91 -3.63 -16.48
C PHE A 220 -3.40 -3.39 -16.56
N GLY A 221 -2.73 -3.90 -17.59
CA GLY A 221 -1.33 -3.61 -17.85
C GLY A 221 -1.09 -2.12 -18.10
N GLU A 222 -1.90 -1.49 -18.96
CA GLU A 222 -1.85 -0.05 -19.24
C GLU A 222 -2.21 0.79 -18.01
N ILE A 223 -3.18 0.33 -17.20
CA ILE A 223 -3.54 0.99 -15.94
C ILE A 223 -2.34 1.01 -14.98
N ALA A 224 -1.66 -0.12 -14.79
CA ALA A 224 -0.44 -0.15 -13.97
C ALA A 224 0.66 0.73 -14.57
N GLU A 225 0.77 0.76 -15.88
CA GLU A 225 1.76 1.54 -16.62
C GLU A 225 1.61 3.04 -16.39
N ILE A 226 0.40 3.58 -16.44
CA ILE A 226 0.18 5.01 -16.20
C ILE A 226 0.40 5.45 -14.75
N TRP A 227 0.43 4.52 -13.79
CA TRP A 227 0.73 4.81 -12.39
C TRP A 227 2.22 4.90 -12.07
N ARG A 228 3.10 4.54 -13.01
CA ARG A 228 4.57 4.55 -12.82
C ARG A 228 5.19 5.95 -12.68
N GLY A 229 4.47 7.02 -13.00
CA GLY A 229 4.98 8.38 -12.89
C GLY A 229 3.89 9.41 -12.65
N GLY A 230 4.24 10.48 -11.93
CA GLY A 230 3.36 11.61 -11.70
C GLY A 230 2.19 11.34 -10.75
N CYS A 231 2.21 10.29 -9.96
CA CYS A 231 1.19 9.98 -8.99
C CYS A 231 1.79 9.46 -7.67
N ILE A 232 0.98 9.47 -6.62
CA ILE A 232 1.38 9.15 -5.25
C ILE A 232 1.71 7.66 -5.05
N VAL A 233 1.11 6.75 -5.84
CA VAL A 233 1.40 5.31 -5.78
C VAL A 233 2.55 4.88 -6.69
N ARG A 234 3.26 5.83 -7.33
CA ARG A 234 4.46 5.52 -8.11
C ARG A 234 5.36 4.54 -7.35
N ALA A 235 5.64 3.39 -7.96
CA ALA A 235 6.46 2.34 -7.37
C ALA A 235 7.13 1.49 -8.46
N ALA A 236 8.32 0.99 -8.18
CA ALA A 236 9.06 0.13 -9.12
C ALA A 236 8.29 -1.15 -9.46
N PHE A 237 7.57 -1.73 -8.49
CA PHE A 237 6.84 -2.98 -8.70
C PHE A 237 5.61 -2.84 -9.63
N LEU A 238 5.15 -1.63 -9.96
CA LEU A 238 4.11 -1.42 -10.98
C LEU A 238 4.52 -1.94 -12.35
N GLN A 239 5.82 -1.90 -12.67
CA GLN A 239 6.35 -2.54 -13.86
C GLN A 239 6.08 -4.05 -13.86
N LYS A 240 6.19 -4.70 -12.70
CA LYS A 240 5.90 -6.14 -12.55
C LYS A 240 4.41 -6.46 -12.73
N ILE A 241 3.52 -5.56 -12.30
CA ILE A 241 2.08 -5.67 -12.58
C ILE A 241 1.81 -5.54 -14.08
N THR A 242 2.41 -4.55 -14.73
CA THR A 242 2.32 -4.39 -16.20
C THR A 242 2.78 -5.66 -16.92
N GLU A 243 3.91 -6.22 -16.54
CA GLU A 243 4.46 -7.46 -17.12
C GLU A 243 3.53 -8.66 -16.88
N ALA A 244 2.94 -8.79 -15.68
CA ALA A 244 2.01 -9.87 -15.36
C ALA A 244 0.78 -9.84 -16.27
N PHE A 245 0.11 -8.70 -16.41
CA PHE A 245 -1.05 -8.57 -17.29
C PHE A 245 -0.71 -8.60 -18.79
N ASN A 246 0.51 -8.28 -19.19
CA ASN A 246 0.98 -8.48 -20.56
C ASN A 246 1.25 -9.96 -20.89
N ARG A 247 1.62 -10.78 -19.88
CA ARG A 247 1.73 -12.23 -20.03
C ARG A 247 0.36 -12.91 -20.07
N ASP A 248 -0.53 -12.51 -19.17
CA ASP A 248 -1.90 -13.02 -19.09
C ASP A 248 -2.88 -11.89 -18.81
N SER A 249 -3.55 -11.42 -19.86
CA SER A 249 -4.58 -10.36 -19.74
C SER A 249 -5.81 -10.81 -18.95
N ASN A 250 -6.00 -12.11 -18.74
CA ASN A 250 -7.10 -12.71 -17.99
C ASN A 250 -6.67 -13.13 -16.57
N LEU A 251 -5.49 -12.77 -16.13
CA LEU A 251 -4.98 -13.09 -14.81
C LEU A 251 -6.03 -12.75 -13.73
N SER A 252 -6.47 -13.78 -13.01
CA SER A 252 -7.56 -13.66 -12.05
C SER A 252 -7.19 -12.86 -10.81
N ASN A 253 -5.93 -12.97 -10.38
CA ASN A 253 -5.39 -12.29 -9.21
C ASN A 253 -3.86 -12.20 -9.34
N LEU A 254 -3.28 -11.08 -8.94
CA LEU A 254 -1.81 -10.90 -8.95
C LEU A 254 -1.07 -11.97 -8.13
N LEU A 255 -1.68 -12.49 -7.08
CA LEU A 255 -1.08 -13.54 -6.23
C LEU A 255 -0.78 -14.84 -6.98
N THR A 256 -1.43 -15.08 -8.12
CA THR A 256 -1.22 -16.28 -8.94
C THR A 256 -0.25 -16.06 -10.10
N ASP A 257 0.24 -14.85 -10.31
CA ASP A 257 1.36 -14.59 -11.23
C ASP A 257 2.67 -15.10 -10.65
N ASP A 258 3.53 -15.67 -11.49
CA ASP A 258 4.77 -16.32 -11.07
C ASP A 258 5.67 -15.41 -10.21
N TYR A 259 5.88 -14.16 -10.65
CA TYR A 259 6.72 -13.21 -9.92
C TYR A 259 6.19 -12.92 -8.51
N PHE A 260 4.89 -12.60 -8.40
CA PHE A 260 4.29 -12.26 -7.11
C PHE A 260 4.16 -13.47 -6.19
N ASN A 261 3.89 -14.64 -6.74
CA ASN A 261 3.87 -15.90 -5.99
C ASN A 261 5.26 -16.24 -5.43
N GLU A 262 6.32 -16.11 -6.24
CA GLU A 262 7.69 -16.31 -5.78
C GLU A 262 8.07 -15.33 -4.67
N CYS A 263 7.74 -14.04 -4.81
CA CYS A 263 7.99 -13.03 -3.78
C CYS A 263 7.32 -13.40 -2.45
N ILE A 264 6.02 -13.72 -2.48
CA ILE A 264 5.31 -14.08 -1.25
C ILE A 264 5.86 -15.40 -0.68
N THR A 265 6.14 -16.39 -1.50
CA THR A 265 6.71 -17.65 -1.06
C THR A 265 8.04 -17.43 -0.33
N HIS A 266 8.87 -16.53 -0.83
CA HIS A 266 10.15 -16.19 -0.22
C HIS A 266 10.00 -15.43 1.10
N TYR A 267 9.10 -14.44 1.15
CA TYR A 267 9.02 -13.48 2.27
C TYR A 267 7.97 -13.83 3.34
N GLN A 268 7.03 -14.75 3.08
CA GLN A 268 5.88 -14.99 3.98
C GLN A 268 6.26 -15.45 5.39
N SER A 269 7.41 -16.09 5.58
CA SER A 269 7.87 -16.51 6.92
C SER A 269 8.13 -15.29 7.81
N ASN A 270 8.84 -14.30 7.27
CA ASN A 270 9.11 -13.04 7.95
C ASN A 270 7.82 -12.24 8.18
N TRP A 271 6.93 -12.21 7.19
CA TRP A 271 5.62 -11.58 7.31
C TRP A 271 4.80 -12.10 8.49
N ARG A 272 4.69 -13.43 8.63
CA ARG A 272 4.00 -14.07 9.77
C ARG A 272 4.68 -13.78 11.10
N LYS A 273 6.01 -13.82 11.13
CA LYS A 273 6.81 -13.51 12.33
C LYS A 273 6.52 -12.09 12.82
N ILE A 274 6.51 -11.11 11.93
CA ILE A 274 6.25 -9.71 12.27
C ILE A 274 4.82 -9.51 12.78
N ILE A 275 3.81 -10.09 12.12
CA ILE A 275 2.42 -9.98 12.55
C ILE A 275 2.22 -10.61 13.93
N SER A 276 2.78 -11.80 14.14
CA SER A 276 2.73 -12.48 15.45
C SER A 276 3.39 -11.63 16.54
N LEU A 277 4.58 -11.11 16.25
CA LEU A 277 5.34 -10.30 17.21
C LEU A 277 4.63 -8.99 17.55
N ALA A 278 4.11 -8.28 16.56
CA ALA A 278 3.36 -7.05 16.77
C ALA A 278 2.09 -7.30 17.60
N SER A 279 1.35 -8.37 17.30
CA SER A 279 0.15 -8.76 18.05
C SER A 279 0.47 -9.10 19.50
N MET A 280 1.53 -9.87 19.75
CA MET A 280 1.98 -10.22 21.10
C MET A 280 2.43 -9.01 21.92
N ASN A 281 2.86 -7.94 21.26
CA ASN A 281 3.29 -6.69 21.88
C ASN A 281 2.20 -5.62 21.93
N GLY A 282 0.96 -5.91 21.48
CA GLY A 282 -0.14 -4.97 21.50
C GLY A 282 0.00 -3.82 20.51
N ILE A 283 0.79 -4.00 19.45
CA ILE A 283 0.96 -3.00 18.39
C ILE A 283 -0.16 -3.17 17.36
N PRO A 284 -0.97 -2.15 17.09
CA PRO A 284 -2.03 -2.23 16.11
C PRO A 284 -1.46 -2.28 14.68
N ILE A 285 -1.80 -3.33 13.95
CA ILE A 285 -1.34 -3.59 12.58
C ILE A 285 -2.49 -4.08 11.69
N PRO A 286 -3.59 -3.32 11.58
CA PRO A 286 -4.79 -3.78 10.89
C PRO A 286 -4.55 -4.11 9.42
N THR A 287 -3.75 -3.33 8.69
CA THR A 287 -3.51 -3.59 7.27
C THR A 287 -2.58 -4.78 7.04
N PHE A 288 -1.54 -4.98 7.84
CA PHE A 288 -0.70 -6.19 7.75
C PHE A 288 -1.50 -7.45 8.07
N SER A 289 -2.32 -7.39 9.13
CA SER A 289 -3.14 -8.52 9.58
C SER A 289 -4.21 -8.88 8.55
N SER A 290 -4.91 -7.90 7.99
CA SER A 290 -5.96 -8.14 6.99
C SER A 290 -5.38 -8.61 5.66
N ALA A 291 -4.20 -8.13 5.27
CA ALA A 291 -3.50 -8.60 4.08
C ALA A 291 -3.11 -10.08 4.20
N LEU A 292 -2.55 -10.50 5.35
CA LEU A 292 -2.24 -11.92 5.59
C LEU A 292 -3.52 -12.77 5.64
N SER A 293 -4.56 -12.30 6.31
CA SER A 293 -5.85 -13.01 6.36
C SER A 293 -6.48 -13.18 4.98
N TYR A 294 -6.38 -12.15 4.12
CA TYR A 294 -6.82 -12.24 2.73
C TYR A 294 -6.02 -13.29 1.96
N TYR A 295 -4.70 -13.28 2.05
CA TYR A 295 -3.83 -14.27 1.42
C TYR A 295 -4.16 -15.69 1.87
N GLU A 296 -4.33 -15.91 3.19
CA GLU A 296 -4.70 -17.23 3.73
C GLU A 296 -6.06 -17.69 3.23
N GLY A 297 -7.05 -16.82 3.25
CA GLY A 297 -8.39 -17.13 2.72
C GLY A 297 -8.34 -17.45 1.24
N TYR A 298 -7.62 -16.65 0.45
CA TYR A 298 -7.55 -16.82 -1.00
C TYR A 298 -6.89 -18.14 -1.42
N ARG A 299 -5.88 -18.61 -0.70
CA ARG A 299 -5.18 -19.87 -0.98
C ARG A 299 -5.80 -21.12 -0.32
N THR A 300 -6.87 -20.95 0.48
CA THR A 300 -7.52 -22.06 1.19
C THR A 300 -8.63 -22.69 0.36
N ALA A 301 -8.44 -23.93 -0.05
CA ALA A 301 -9.38 -24.64 -0.91
C ALA A 301 -10.74 -24.91 -0.25
N CYS A 302 -10.79 -25.11 1.07
CA CYS A 302 -12.02 -25.32 1.80
C CYS A 302 -12.07 -24.38 3.01
N LEU A 303 -12.85 -23.34 2.92
CA LEU A 303 -13.07 -22.37 3.98
C LEU A 303 -14.17 -22.83 4.95
N PRO A 304 -14.17 -22.35 6.20
CA PRO A 304 -15.18 -22.71 7.21
C PRO A 304 -16.57 -22.11 6.94
N GLN A 305 -16.75 -21.44 5.81
CA GLN A 305 -18.03 -20.89 5.37
C GLN A 305 -19.09 -21.96 5.06
N ASN A 306 -18.69 -23.21 4.96
CA ASN A 306 -19.62 -24.34 4.98
C ASN A 306 -20.45 -24.39 6.29
N LEU A 307 -19.84 -24.05 7.44
CA LEU A 307 -20.55 -23.92 8.70
C LEU A 307 -21.53 -22.72 8.68
N LEU A 308 -21.07 -21.58 8.16
CA LEU A 308 -21.94 -20.40 8.00
C LEU A 308 -23.13 -20.70 7.07
N GLN A 309 -22.91 -21.45 5.99
CA GLN A 309 -23.99 -21.86 5.09
C GLN A 309 -24.96 -22.83 5.75
N ALA A 310 -24.48 -23.64 6.72
CA ALA A 310 -25.32 -24.58 7.45
C ALA A 310 -26.14 -23.91 8.57
N GLN A 311 -25.68 -22.78 9.15
CA GLN A 311 -26.41 -21.96 10.13
C GLN A 311 -27.62 -21.26 9.52
#